data_b7da6dd887a38493043abdb583b13502
#
_entry.id   b7da6dd887a38493043abdb583b13502
#
_cell.length_a   1.000
_cell.length_b   1.000
_cell.length_c   1.000
_cell.angle_alpha   90.00
_cell.angle_beta   90.00
_cell.angle_gamma   90.00
#
_symmetry.space_group_name_H-M   'P 1'
#
loop_
_entity.id
_entity.type
_entity.pdbx_description
1 polymer ?
#
loop_
_entity_poly.entity_id
_entity_poly.type
_entity_poly.pdbx_seq_one_letter_code
_entity_poly.pdbx_strand_id
1 'polypeptide(L)'
;MTPLRKSLALVLVFLLAACGLTRPVSRDASGADTFEGDVRTARELTEAFWKQQFSALGRTYRPITDFVPYSGNSGPNCGGQPAVPNNAFYCPDGHFIAYDQDWMESLWSEMGDGSVYLIIPHEFGHSVQAQLRAGFELNVQAELQADCYAGGTLSSLVSAGALRAEPGDEDELILNLEAAGDATDDWLNPSAHGTAQQRQQSFANGFNGGVGAC
;
A
#
# COMPACT_ATOMS: atom_id res chain seq x y z
N MET A 1 -49.58 56.06 23.05
CA MET A 1 -48.27 55.97 23.75
C MET A 1 -47.93 54.49 23.91
N THR A 2 -47.18 53.94 22.99
CA THR A 2 -46.78 52.52 22.96
C THR A 2 -45.29 52.41 23.33
N PRO A 3 -44.90 51.58 24.29
CA PRO A 3 -43.48 51.45 24.66
C PRO A 3 -42.76 50.51 23.73
N LEU A 4 -41.62 50.96 23.30
CA LEU A 4 -40.62 50.32 22.44
C LEU A 4 -39.94 49.17 23.21
N ARG A 5 -40.12 47.90 22.79
CA ARG A 5 -39.41 46.75 23.31
C ARG A 5 -38.03 46.66 22.64
N LYS A 6 -36.99 46.83 23.45
CA LYS A 6 -35.60 46.58 23.03
C LYS A 6 -35.34 45.07 23.11
N SER A 7 -35.13 44.43 21.96
CA SER A 7 -34.69 43.06 21.87
C SER A 7 -33.17 43.01 22.06
N LEU A 8 -32.76 42.34 23.12
CA LEU A 8 -31.35 42.07 23.41
C LEU A 8 -30.93 40.81 22.64
N ALA A 9 -30.13 40.97 21.60
CA ALA A 9 -29.55 39.84 20.85
C ALA A 9 -28.39 39.28 21.64
N LEU A 10 -28.54 38.03 22.09
CA LEU A 10 -27.49 37.28 22.77
C LEU A 10 -26.56 36.68 21.69
N VAL A 11 -25.35 37.22 21.57
CA VAL A 11 -24.31 36.65 20.70
C VAL A 11 -23.64 35.50 21.44
N LEU A 12 -23.93 34.29 21.00
CA LEU A 12 -23.27 33.07 21.50
C LEU A 12 -21.93 32.89 20.78
N VAL A 13 -20.83 33.15 21.45
CA VAL A 13 -19.47 32.89 20.96
C VAL A 13 -19.18 31.42 21.20
N PHE A 14 -19.17 30.61 20.14
CA PHE A 14 -18.64 29.25 20.18
C PHE A 14 -17.13 29.29 20.18
N LEU A 15 -16.50 28.98 21.31
CA LEU A 15 -15.11 28.65 21.42
C LEU A 15 -14.91 27.23 20.89
N LEU A 16 -14.43 27.11 19.65
CA LEU A 16 -13.91 25.85 19.11
C LEU A 16 -12.57 25.56 19.77
N ALA A 17 -12.58 24.60 20.69
CA ALA A 17 -11.34 24.00 21.21
C ALA A 17 -10.67 23.25 20.08
N ALA A 18 -9.56 23.79 19.54
CA ALA A 18 -8.69 23.09 18.61
C ALA A 18 -7.97 21.98 19.35
N CYS A 19 -8.47 20.75 19.24
CA CYS A 19 -7.69 19.55 19.55
C CYS A 19 -6.48 19.51 18.63
N GLY A 20 -5.31 19.31 19.21
CA GLY A 20 -4.02 19.37 18.55
C GLY A 20 -3.94 18.47 17.32
N LEU A 21 -3.92 19.11 16.17
CA LEU A 21 -3.50 18.49 14.92
C LEU A 21 -1.98 18.27 15.03
N THR A 22 -1.58 17.02 15.09
CA THR A 22 -0.20 16.64 14.76
C THR A 22 0.10 17.23 13.40
N ARG A 23 1.15 18.05 13.34
CA ARG A 23 1.62 18.66 12.10
C ARG A 23 1.83 17.56 11.07
N PRO A 24 1.29 17.68 9.84
CA PRO A 24 1.74 16.84 8.76
C PRO A 24 3.25 17.03 8.62
N VAL A 25 3.99 15.94 8.49
CA VAL A 25 5.41 16.00 8.11
C VAL A 25 5.42 16.65 6.73
N SER A 26 5.76 17.95 6.68
CA SER A 26 5.96 18.62 5.42
C SER A 26 7.17 17.95 4.76
N ARG A 27 6.96 17.29 3.60
CA ARG A 27 8.07 17.02 2.68
C ARG A 27 8.77 18.35 2.46
N ASP A 28 10.08 18.39 2.73
CA ASP A 28 10.88 19.54 2.38
C ASP A 28 10.80 19.75 0.87
N ALA A 29 10.38 20.92 0.45
CA ALA A 29 10.23 21.33 -0.96
C ALA A 29 11.57 21.39 -1.74
N SER A 30 12.61 20.72 -1.28
CA SER A 30 13.94 20.63 -1.87
C SER A 30 14.38 19.21 -2.23
N GLY A 31 13.57 18.17 -1.97
CA GLY A 31 13.86 16.82 -2.39
C GLY A 31 13.10 16.54 -3.69
N ALA A 32 13.80 16.43 -4.81
CA ALA A 32 13.25 15.72 -5.96
C ALA A 32 12.78 14.33 -5.47
N ASP A 33 11.57 13.91 -5.85
CA ASP A 33 11.13 12.56 -5.61
C ASP A 33 12.18 11.63 -6.22
N THR A 34 12.69 10.70 -5.41
CA THR A 34 13.71 9.76 -5.84
C THR A 34 13.18 8.34 -5.60
N PHE A 35 13.55 7.44 -6.46
CA PHE A 35 13.20 6.03 -6.33
C PHE A 35 13.47 5.50 -4.92
N GLU A 36 14.66 5.72 -4.35
CA GLU A 36 15.03 5.27 -3.01
C GLU A 36 14.20 5.98 -1.92
N GLY A 37 13.81 7.22 -2.17
CA GLY A 37 12.93 7.99 -1.29
C GLY A 37 11.55 7.37 -1.21
N ASP A 38 10.98 7.00 -2.36
CA ASP A 38 9.67 6.38 -2.45
C ASP A 38 9.66 4.95 -1.91
N VAL A 39 10.68 4.15 -2.23
CA VAL A 39 10.87 2.80 -1.65
C VAL A 39 10.90 2.86 -0.12
N ARG A 40 11.68 3.78 0.44
CA ARG A 40 11.75 3.96 1.89
C ARG A 40 10.41 4.39 2.47
N THR A 41 9.74 5.36 1.86
CA THR A 41 8.44 5.89 2.30
C THR A 41 7.36 4.82 2.23
N ALA A 42 7.26 4.10 1.11
CA ALA A 42 6.29 3.03 0.92
C ALA A 42 6.47 1.93 1.98
N ARG A 43 7.72 1.50 2.21
CA ARG A 43 8.05 0.51 3.25
C ARG A 43 7.64 0.98 4.64
N GLU A 44 8.10 2.15 5.07
CA GLU A 44 7.91 2.65 6.43
C GLU A 44 6.43 2.89 6.74
N LEU A 45 5.71 3.52 5.81
CA LEU A 45 4.29 3.81 5.98
C LEU A 45 3.43 2.54 5.96
N THR A 46 3.72 1.60 5.07
CA THR A 46 2.99 0.33 4.99
C THR A 46 3.21 -0.51 6.25
N GLU A 47 4.44 -0.61 6.73
CA GLU A 47 4.73 -1.35 7.97
C GLU A 47 4.07 -0.72 9.19
N ALA A 48 4.12 0.61 9.32
CA ALA A 48 3.44 1.34 10.39
C ALA A 48 1.92 1.15 10.36
N PHE A 49 1.33 1.19 9.17
CA PHE A 49 -0.09 0.93 8.97
C PHE A 49 -0.48 -0.48 9.45
N TRP A 50 0.22 -1.52 9.00
CA TRP A 50 -0.12 -2.89 9.40
C TRP A 50 0.13 -3.16 10.88
N LYS A 51 1.15 -2.57 11.48
CA LYS A 51 1.36 -2.61 12.93
C LYS A 51 0.14 -2.05 13.68
N GLN A 52 -0.44 -0.96 13.19
CA GLN A 52 -1.65 -0.37 13.76
C GLN A 52 -2.87 -1.28 13.57
N GLN A 53 -3.06 -1.87 12.38
CA GLN A 53 -4.17 -2.79 12.10
C GLN A 53 -4.12 -4.01 13.02
N PHE A 54 -2.95 -4.64 13.18
CA PHE A 54 -2.78 -5.78 14.09
C PHE A 54 -3.09 -5.40 15.54
N SER A 55 -2.65 -4.24 15.98
CA SER A 55 -2.96 -3.72 17.32
C SER A 55 -4.48 -3.54 17.51
N ALA A 56 -5.17 -3.00 16.53
CA ALA A 56 -6.63 -2.86 16.56
C ALA A 56 -7.37 -4.21 16.64
N LEU A 57 -6.78 -5.26 16.07
CA LEU A 57 -7.28 -6.64 16.16
C LEU A 57 -6.86 -7.37 17.46
N GLY A 58 -6.14 -6.69 18.36
CA GLY A 58 -5.59 -7.33 19.58
C GLY A 58 -4.49 -8.36 19.26
N ARG A 59 -3.83 -8.24 18.12
CA ARG A 59 -2.75 -9.14 17.67
C ARG A 59 -1.41 -8.43 17.69
N THR A 60 -0.35 -9.21 17.80
CA THR A 60 1.03 -8.70 17.66
C THR A 60 1.47 -8.81 16.22
N TYR A 61 1.86 -7.66 15.64
CA TYR A 61 2.50 -7.62 14.33
C TYR A 61 3.97 -7.99 14.46
N ARG A 62 4.45 -8.87 13.59
CA ARG A 62 5.86 -9.19 13.43
C ARG A 62 6.43 -8.35 12.29
N PRO A 63 7.37 -7.41 12.55
CA PRO A 63 8.01 -6.63 11.50
C PRO A 63 8.76 -7.51 10.51
N ILE A 64 8.86 -7.04 9.26
CA ILE A 64 9.72 -7.65 8.25
C ILE A 64 11.17 -7.62 8.76
N THR A 65 11.87 -8.76 8.71
CA THR A 65 13.23 -8.89 9.25
C THR A 65 14.26 -8.20 8.38
N ASP A 66 14.05 -8.21 7.06
CA ASP A 66 14.94 -7.61 6.10
C ASP A 66 14.17 -7.13 4.85
N PHE A 67 14.72 -6.12 4.19
CA PHE A 67 14.18 -5.55 2.95
C PHE A 67 15.33 -5.47 1.94
N VAL A 68 15.43 -6.46 1.06
CA VAL A 68 16.63 -6.81 0.32
C VAL A 68 16.54 -6.37 -1.14
N PRO A 69 17.22 -5.28 -1.54
CA PRO A 69 17.40 -4.98 -2.94
C PRO A 69 18.37 -5.99 -3.58
N TYR A 70 18.10 -6.38 -4.82
CA TYR A 70 19.02 -7.20 -5.61
C TYR A 70 18.99 -6.76 -7.07
N SER A 71 19.91 -7.25 -7.90
CA SER A 71 19.95 -6.99 -9.34
C SER A 71 19.97 -8.31 -10.10
N GLY A 72 18.98 -8.51 -10.96
CA GLY A 72 18.89 -9.68 -11.84
C GLY A 72 18.91 -11.02 -11.06
N ASN A 73 19.94 -11.84 -11.27
CA ASN A 73 20.06 -13.16 -10.64
C ASN A 73 20.81 -13.15 -9.29
N SER A 74 21.11 -11.96 -8.72
CA SER A 74 21.90 -11.86 -7.48
C SER A 74 21.06 -11.91 -6.20
N GLY A 75 19.74 -12.08 -6.32
CA GLY A 75 18.82 -12.04 -5.20
C GLY A 75 18.93 -13.20 -4.21
N PRO A 76 18.32 -13.07 -3.03
CA PRO A 76 18.35 -14.09 -2.00
C PRO A 76 17.51 -15.31 -2.38
N ASN A 77 17.85 -16.47 -1.80
CA ASN A 77 17.00 -17.66 -1.90
C ASN A 77 15.82 -17.58 -0.94
N CYS A 78 14.68 -18.11 -1.37
CA CYS A 78 13.49 -18.32 -0.54
C CYS A 78 13.06 -19.79 -0.63
N GLY A 79 13.04 -20.50 0.51
CA GLY A 79 12.66 -21.92 0.52
C GLY A 79 13.50 -22.80 -0.42
N GLY A 80 14.74 -22.45 -0.67
CA GLY A 80 15.62 -23.14 -1.62
C GLY A 80 15.42 -22.73 -3.09
N GLN A 81 14.50 -21.85 -3.41
CA GLN A 81 14.30 -21.29 -4.74
C GLN A 81 15.09 -19.98 -4.87
N PRO A 82 15.91 -19.82 -5.92
CA PRO A 82 16.61 -18.56 -6.16
C PRO A 82 15.62 -17.44 -6.56
N ALA A 83 15.94 -16.20 -6.20
CA ALA A 83 15.26 -15.05 -6.77
C ALA A 83 15.40 -15.02 -8.29
N VAL A 84 14.38 -14.49 -8.96
CA VAL A 84 14.38 -14.32 -10.41
C VAL A 84 14.47 -12.84 -10.77
N PRO A 85 15.03 -12.48 -11.94
CA PRO A 85 15.03 -11.10 -12.43
C PRO A 85 13.61 -10.54 -12.60
N ASN A 86 13.49 -9.22 -12.54
CA ASN A 86 12.25 -8.48 -12.77
C ASN A 86 11.13 -8.91 -11.83
N ASN A 87 11.44 -9.05 -10.55
CA ASN A 87 10.50 -9.53 -9.55
C ASN A 87 10.67 -8.84 -8.19
N ALA A 88 9.59 -8.80 -7.45
CA ALA A 88 9.60 -8.58 -6.01
C ALA A 88 8.87 -9.74 -5.34
N PHE A 89 9.22 -10.07 -4.12
CA PHE A 89 8.55 -11.15 -3.40
C PHE A 89 8.72 -11.03 -1.88
N TYR A 90 7.68 -11.44 -1.16
CA TYR A 90 7.78 -11.78 0.24
C TYR A 90 8.24 -13.23 0.43
N CYS A 91 9.24 -13.45 1.28
CA CYS A 91 9.70 -14.78 1.63
C CYS A 91 9.24 -15.18 3.06
N PRO A 92 8.39 -16.19 3.21
CA PRO A 92 7.94 -16.65 4.53
C PRO A 92 9.06 -17.30 5.36
N ASP A 93 10.02 -17.98 4.72
CA ASP A 93 11.13 -18.69 5.38
C ASP A 93 12.08 -17.77 6.14
N GLY A 94 12.23 -16.55 5.73
CA GLY A 94 13.07 -15.58 6.44
C GLY A 94 12.25 -14.40 6.98
N HIS A 95 10.98 -14.33 6.60
CA HIS A 95 10.12 -13.19 6.87
C HIS A 95 10.68 -11.87 6.35
N PHE A 96 11.14 -11.88 5.12
CA PHE A 96 11.74 -10.73 4.47
C PHE A 96 11.03 -10.42 3.15
N ILE A 97 11.20 -9.21 2.65
CA ILE A 97 10.81 -8.81 1.29
C ILE A 97 12.09 -8.57 0.49
N ALA A 98 12.12 -9.07 -0.74
CA ALA A 98 13.19 -8.78 -1.69
C ALA A 98 12.61 -8.22 -2.99
N TYR A 99 13.38 -7.37 -3.68
CA TYR A 99 12.95 -6.77 -4.94
C TYR A 99 14.15 -6.54 -5.86
N ASP A 100 13.94 -6.78 -7.15
CA ASP A 100 14.93 -6.42 -8.19
C ASP A 100 14.90 -4.90 -8.36
N GLN A 101 15.96 -4.27 -7.83
CA GLN A 101 16.05 -2.80 -7.77
C GLN A 101 16.08 -2.19 -9.16
N ASP A 102 16.88 -2.76 -10.08
CA ASP A 102 17.05 -2.19 -11.42
C ASP A 102 15.72 -2.24 -12.21
N TRP A 103 14.96 -3.32 -12.04
CA TRP A 103 13.64 -3.47 -12.64
C TRP A 103 12.62 -2.50 -12.01
N MET A 104 12.54 -2.43 -10.70
CA MET A 104 11.58 -1.57 -10.02
C MET A 104 11.86 -0.08 -10.29
N GLU A 105 13.15 0.31 -10.38
CA GLU A 105 13.55 1.66 -10.76
C GLU A 105 13.18 1.98 -12.22
N SER A 106 13.26 0.99 -13.14
CA SER A 106 12.78 1.20 -14.52
C SER A 106 11.27 1.41 -14.57
N LEU A 107 10.48 0.65 -13.79
CA LEU A 107 9.03 0.87 -13.67
C LEU A 107 8.72 2.25 -13.11
N TRP A 108 9.41 2.67 -12.05
CA TRP A 108 9.28 3.99 -11.46
C TRP A 108 9.58 5.11 -12.46
N SER A 109 10.61 4.94 -13.28
CA SER A 109 11.00 5.91 -14.30
C SER A 109 10.03 5.97 -15.50
N GLU A 110 9.43 4.83 -15.86
CA GLU A 110 8.58 4.69 -17.06
C GLU A 110 7.09 4.89 -16.77
N MET A 111 6.63 4.50 -15.57
CA MET A 111 5.22 4.45 -15.20
C MET A 111 4.91 5.21 -13.90
N GLY A 112 5.86 5.98 -13.37
CA GLY A 112 5.68 6.81 -12.18
C GLY A 112 5.91 6.07 -10.85
N ASP A 113 5.84 6.83 -9.75
CA ASP A 113 6.06 6.32 -8.39
C ASP A 113 4.93 5.38 -7.91
N GLY A 114 3.78 5.41 -8.57
CA GLY A 114 2.69 4.45 -8.38
C GLY A 114 3.15 2.99 -8.47
N SER A 115 4.21 2.68 -9.24
CA SER A 115 4.83 1.35 -9.29
C SER A 115 5.35 0.90 -7.92
N VAL A 116 6.06 1.76 -7.21
CA VAL A 116 6.62 1.50 -5.87
C VAL A 116 5.50 1.39 -4.84
N TYR A 117 4.53 2.32 -4.90
CA TYR A 117 3.40 2.34 -3.97
C TYR A 117 2.36 1.25 -4.24
N LEU A 118 2.43 0.54 -5.36
CA LEU A 118 1.69 -0.69 -5.61
C LEU A 118 2.46 -1.92 -5.12
N ILE A 119 3.69 -2.12 -5.61
CA ILE A 119 4.46 -3.35 -5.41
C ILE A 119 4.79 -3.55 -3.93
N ILE A 120 5.31 -2.54 -3.24
CA ILE A 120 5.73 -2.70 -1.84
C ILE A 120 4.54 -3.03 -0.93
N PRO A 121 3.41 -2.30 -0.93
CA PRO A 121 2.24 -2.69 -0.15
C PRO A 121 1.66 -4.06 -0.53
N HIS A 122 1.76 -4.50 -1.80
CA HIS A 122 1.37 -5.84 -2.23
C HIS A 122 2.23 -6.91 -1.54
N GLU A 123 3.55 -6.77 -1.52
CA GLU A 123 4.45 -7.71 -0.84
C GLU A 123 4.22 -7.75 0.67
N PHE A 124 3.94 -6.60 1.28
CA PHE A 124 3.47 -6.56 2.68
C PHE A 124 2.15 -7.30 2.85
N GLY A 125 1.26 -7.26 1.86
CA GLY A 125 0.02 -8.06 1.84
C GLY A 125 0.30 -9.55 2.03
N HIS A 126 1.27 -10.11 1.31
CA HIS A 126 1.70 -11.50 1.49
C HIS A 126 2.27 -11.78 2.89
N SER A 127 3.01 -10.84 3.47
CA SER A 127 3.50 -10.98 4.84
C SER A 127 2.35 -11.00 5.85
N VAL A 128 1.31 -10.21 5.61
CA VAL A 128 0.09 -10.16 6.43
C VAL A 128 -0.69 -11.47 6.32
N GLN A 129 -0.87 -12.00 5.12
CA GLN A 129 -1.49 -13.31 4.88
C GLN A 129 -0.79 -14.40 5.69
N ALA A 130 0.54 -14.45 5.64
CA ALA A 130 1.34 -15.40 6.40
C ALA A 130 1.14 -15.24 7.93
N GLN A 131 1.11 -14.01 8.43
CA GLN A 131 0.92 -13.73 9.85
C GLN A 131 -0.51 -14.03 10.34
N LEU A 132 -1.50 -13.82 9.49
CA LEU A 132 -2.91 -14.16 9.76
C LEU A 132 -3.19 -15.66 9.55
N ARG A 133 -2.26 -16.40 8.96
CA ARG A 133 -2.40 -17.80 8.54
C ARG A 133 -3.57 -17.97 7.57
N ALA A 134 -3.69 -17.05 6.63
CA ALA A 134 -4.65 -17.16 5.56
C ALA A 134 -4.35 -18.43 4.73
N GLY A 135 -5.38 -19.21 4.44
CA GLY A 135 -5.29 -20.39 3.59
C GLY A 135 -5.98 -20.10 2.26
N PHE A 136 -5.30 -20.40 1.17
CA PHE A 136 -5.84 -20.26 -0.18
C PHE A 136 -5.78 -21.59 -0.90
N GLU A 137 -6.79 -21.90 -1.68
CA GLU A 137 -6.81 -23.10 -2.53
C GLU A 137 -6.03 -22.86 -3.83
N LEU A 138 -6.01 -21.63 -4.30
CA LEU A 138 -5.38 -21.20 -5.55
C LEU A 138 -4.48 -20.00 -5.30
N ASN A 139 -3.35 -19.94 -6.01
CA ASN A 139 -2.40 -18.82 -5.90
C ASN A 139 -3.05 -17.47 -6.22
N VAL A 140 -3.85 -17.41 -7.27
CA VAL A 140 -4.56 -16.19 -7.68
C VAL A 140 -5.41 -15.57 -6.57
N GLN A 141 -5.93 -16.36 -5.63
CA GLN A 141 -6.70 -15.83 -4.50
C GLN A 141 -5.79 -15.05 -3.53
N ALA A 142 -4.58 -15.55 -3.31
CA ALA A 142 -3.59 -14.85 -2.49
C ALA A 142 -3.14 -13.55 -3.16
N GLU A 143 -2.88 -13.60 -4.45
CA GLU A 143 -2.45 -12.45 -5.25
C GLU A 143 -3.50 -11.33 -5.27
N LEU A 144 -4.74 -11.68 -5.58
CA LEU A 144 -5.84 -10.72 -5.60
C LEU A 144 -6.10 -10.13 -4.20
N GLN A 145 -5.97 -10.93 -3.13
CA GLN A 145 -6.08 -10.37 -1.79
C GLN A 145 -4.91 -9.44 -1.44
N ALA A 146 -3.69 -9.73 -1.92
CA ALA A 146 -2.55 -8.84 -1.73
C ALA A 146 -2.75 -7.49 -2.46
N ASP A 147 -3.31 -7.49 -3.68
CA ASP A 147 -3.72 -6.27 -4.38
C ASP A 147 -4.79 -5.49 -3.60
N CYS A 148 -5.78 -6.18 -3.05
CA CYS A 148 -6.81 -5.56 -2.20
C CYS A 148 -6.19 -4.91 -0.95
N TYR A 149 -5.29 -5.59 -0.27
CA TYR A 149 -4.55 -5.04 0.86
C TYR A 149 -3.71 -3.82 0.47
N ALA A 150 -3.06 -3.84 -0.70
CA ALA A 150 -2.33 -2.68 -1.22
C ALA A 150 -3.25 -1.48 -1.40
N GLY A 151 -4.39 -1.66 -2.07
CA GLY A 151 -5.39 -0.61 -2.26
C GLY A 151 -5.91 -0.03 -0.94
N GLY A 152 -6.29 -0.90 0.00
CA GLY A 152 -6.79 -0.47 1.31
C GLY A 152 -5.74 0.25 2.17
N THR A 153 -4.47 -0.16 2.04
CA THR A 153 -3.34 0.50 2.68
C THR A 153 -3.17 1.90 2.13
N LEU A 154 -3.06 2.05 0.80
CA LEU A 154 -2.86 3.36 0.16
C LEU A 154 -4.01 4.33 0.47
N SER A 155 -5.25 3.89 0.32
CA SER A 155 -6.43 4.70 0.65
C SER A 155 -6.40 5.21 2.10
N SER A 156 -5.99 4.35 3.03
CA SER A 156 -5.86 4.71 4.45
C SER A 156 -4.76 5.73 4.70
N LEU A 157 -3.60 5.56 4.06
CA LEU A 157 -2.46 6.47 4.17
C LEU A 157 -2.76 7.85 3.60
N VAL A 158 -3.42 7.90 2.43
CA VAL A 158 -3.87 9.17 1.81
C VAL A 158 -4.93 9.84 2.66
N SER A 159 -5.94 9.10 3.12
CA SER A 159 -7.01 9.64 3.98
C SER A 159 -6.50 10.18 5.31
N ALA A 160 -5.45 9.57 5.86
CA ALA A 160 -4.78 10.03 7.08
C ALA A 160 -3.82 11.22 6.83
N GLY A 161 -3.58 11.61 5.59
CA GLY A 161 -2.60 12.62 5.20
C GLY A 161 -1.14 12.20 5.43
N ALA A 162 -0.89 10.90 5.61
CA ALA A 162 0.45 10.34 5.75
C ALA A 162 1.15 10.20 4.39
N LEU A 163 0.38 9.94 3.35
CA LEU A 163 0.80 9.98 1.95
C LEU A 163 -0.02 11.03 1.21
N ARG A 164 0.60 11.73 0.28
CA ARG A 164 -0.08 12.73 -0.54
C ARG A 164 -0.30 12.15 -1.94
N ALA A 165 -1.57 12.10 -2.36
CA ALA A 165 -1.88 11.78 -3.74
C ALA A 165 -1.64 13.00 -4.64
N GLU A 166 -1.11 12.77 -5.83
CA GLU A 166 -0.81 13.76 -6.85
C GLU A 166 -1.66 13.51 -8.11
N PRO A 167 -1.85 14.52 -8.96
CA PRO A 167 -2.54 14.32 -10.23
C PRO A 167 -1.76 13.35 -11.13
N GLY A 168 -2.36 12.23 -11.49
CA GLY A 168 -1.74 11.17 -12.32
C GLY A 168 -1.57 9.85 -11.60
N ASP A 169 -1.48 9.83 -10.27
CA ASP A 169 -1.24 8.60 -9.49
C ASP A 169 -2.27 7.50 -9.76
N GLU A 170 -3.53 7.86 -10.01
CA GLU A 170 -4.57 6.89 -10.35
C GLU A 170 -4.26 6.20 -11.68
N ASP A 171 -3.86 6.96 -12.70
CA ASP A 171 -3.49 6.42 -14.00
C ASP A 171 -2.24 5.53 -13.90
N GLU A 172 -1.26 5.92 -13.08
CA GLU A 172 -0.05 5.14 -12.83
C GLU A 172 -0.37 3.81 -12.16
N LEU A 173 -1.20 3.79 -11.13
CA LEU A 173 -1.63 2.56 -10.46
C LEU A 173 -2.38 1.63 -11.41
N ILE A 174 -3.28 2.16 -12.25
CA ILE A 174 -4.02 1.39 -13.25
C ILE A 174 -3.07 0.77 -14.27
N LEU A 175 -2.11 1.54 -14.80
CA LEU A 175 -1.12 1.07 -15.77
C LEU A 175 -0.21 -0.03 -15.19
N ASN A 176 0.24 0.14 -13.95
CA ASN A 176 1.07 -0.87 -13.28
C ASN A 176 0.30 -2.18 -13.04
N LEU A 177 -0.97 -2.11 -12.61
CA LEU A 177 -1.82 -3.29 -12.46
C LEU A 177 -2.14 -3.96 -13.80
N GLU A 178 -2.25 -3.18 -14.88
CA GLU A 178 -2.43 -3.71 -16.25
C GLU A 178 -1.17 -4.46 -16.68
N ALA A 179 0.00 -3.86 -16.53
CA ALA A 179 1.28 -4.46 -16.89
C ALA A 179 1.60 -5.73 -16.10
N ALA A 180 1.16 -5.81 -14.85
CA ALA A 180 1.36 -6.96 -13.97
C ALA A 180 0.29 -8.05 -14.11
N GLY A 181 -0.72 -7.87 -14.97
CA GLY A 181 -1.80 -8.83 -15.17
C GLY A 181 -1.41 -9.99 -16.08
N ASP A 182 -1.92 -11.18 -15.75
CA ASP A 182 -1.77 -12.37 -16.61
C ASP A 182 -2.51 -12.19 -17.94
N ALA A 183 -1.93 -12.73 -19.01
CA ALA A 183 -2.54 -12.70 -20.35
C ALA A 183 -3.79 -13.58 -20.47
N THR A 184 -3.97 -14.54 -19.57
CA THR A 184 -5.06 -15.51 -19.57
C THR A 184 -5.65 -15.68 -18.18
N ASP A 185 -6.93 -16.01 -18.13
CA ASP A 185 -7.68 -16.33 -16.89
C ASP A 185 -7.52 -17.83 -16.54
N ASP A 186 -6.29 -18.28 -16.32
CA ASP A 186 -6.00 -19.66 -15.91
C ASP A 186 -5.77 -19.76 -14.40
N TRP A 187 -6.84 -19.82 -13.66
CA TRP A 187 -6.82 -19.89 -12.21
C TRP A 187 -6.15 -21.13 -11.63
N LEU A 188 -6.06 -22.21 -12.41
CA LEU A 188 -5.41 -23.46 -11.98
C LEU A 188 -3.88 -23.41 -12.15
N ASN A 189 -3.36 -22.42 -12.84
CA ASN A 189 -1.92 -22.20 -12.91
C ASN A 189 -1.39 -21.83 -11.51
N PRO A 190 -0.43 -22.60 -10.95
CA PRO A 190 0.12 -22.32 -9.63
C PRO A 190 0.92 -21.01 -9.55
N SER A 191 1.19 -20.38 -10.69
CA SER A 191 1.84 -19.07 -10.77
C SER A 191 0.89 -17.98 -11.26
N ALA A 192 -0.44 -18.22 -11.26
CA ALA A 192 -1.40 -17.21 -11.70
C ALA A 192 -1.44 -16.04 -10.72
N HIS A 193 -1.36 -14.81 -11.24
CA HIS A 193 -1.53 -13.56 -10.48
C HIS A 193 -2.91 -12.94 -10.69
N GLY A 194 -3.64 -13.39 -11.71
CA GLY A 194 -4.90 -12.82 -12.15
C GLY A 194 -4.72 -11.86 -13.33
N THR A 195 -5.78 -11.74 -14.13
CA THR A 195 -5.78 -10.80 -15.26
C THR A 195 -5.72 -9.36 -14.78
N ALA A 196 -5.32 -8.44 -15.65
CA ALA A 196 -5.30 -7.00 -15.37
C ALA A 196 -6.61 -6.51 -14.75
N GLN A 197 -7.76 -6.92 -15.32
CA GLN A 197 -9.07 -6.54 -14.82
C GLN A 197 -9.34 -7.06 -13.40
N GLN A 198 -8.95 -8.29 -13.09
CA GLN A 198 -9.13 -8.88 -11.75
C GLN A 198 -8.27 -8.16 -10.72
N ARG A 199 -7.01 -7.89 -11.03
CA ARG A 199 -6.08 -7.17 -10.18
C ARG A 199 -6.56 -5.74 -9.91
N GLN A 200 -6.93 -4.98 -10.95
CA GLN A 200 -7.50 -3.63 -10.82
C GLN A 200 -8.78 -3.64 -9.98
N GLN A 201 -9.69 -4.60 -10.19
CA GLN A 201 -10.91 -4.70 -9.40
C GLN A 201 -10.61 -5.02 -7.93
N SER A 202 -9.66 -5.90 -7.67
CA SER A 202 -9.29 -6.27 -6.30
C SER A 202 -8.64 -5.10 -5.56
N PHE A 203 -7.71 -4.41 -6.21
CA PHE A 203 -7.13 -3.18 -5.69
C PHE A 203 -8.21 -2.13 -5.38
N ALA A 204 -9.13 -1.88 -6.32
CA ALA A 204 -10.23 -0.93 -6.15
C ALA A 204 -11.17 -1.30 -4.99
N ASN A 205 -11.42 -2.60 -4.77
CA ASN A 205 -12.21 -3.07 -3.64
C ASN A 205 -11.55 -2.67 -2.29
N GLY A 206 -10.25 -2.88 -2.18
CA GLY A 206 -9.49 -2.44 -1.01
C GLY A 206 -9.44 -0.93 -0.86
N PHE A 207 -9.17 -0.22 -1.95
CA PHE A 207 -9.09 1.24 -1.96
C PHE A 207 -10.38 1.91 -1.50
N ASN A 208 -11.52 1.40 -1.94
CA ASN A 208 -12.84 1.95 -1.60
C ASN A 208 -13.40 1.43 -0.27
N GLY A 209 -13.06 0.20 0.12
CA GLY A 209 -13.65 -0.47 1.29
C GLY A 209 -12.69 -0.62 2.49
N GLY A 210 -11.42 -0.24 2.32
CA GLY A 210 -10.36 -0.48 3.30
C GLY A 210 -9.96 -1.97 3.37
N VAL A 211 -8.92 -2.27 4.15
CA VAL A 211 -8.39 -3.65 4.27
C VAL A 211 -9.37 -4.65 4.88
N GLY A 212 -10.44 -4.17 5.52
CA GLY A 212 -11.52 -5.03 6.02
C GLY A 212 -12.45 -5.58 4.93
N ALA A 213 -12.37 -5.04 3.70
CA ALA A 213 -13.13 -5.53 2.55
C ALA A 213 -12.40 -6.68 1.79
N CYS A 214 -11.16 -6.96 2.18
CA CYS A 214 -10.29 -7.96 1.58
C CYS A 214 -10.44 -9.31 2.27
#